data_ae76fd92c1e39b736b71b4db1c8f0306
#
_entry.id   ae76fd92c1e39b736b71b4db1c8f0306
#
_cell.length_a   1.000
_cell.length_b   1.000
_cell.length_c   1.000
_cell.angle_alpha   90.00
_cell.angle_beta   90.00
_cell.angle_gamma   90.00
#
_symmetry.space_group_name_H-M   'P 1'
#
loop_
_entity.id
_entity.type
_entity.pdbx_description
1 polymer ?
#
loop_
_entity_poly.entity_id
_entity_poly.type
_entity_poly.pdbx_seq_one_letter_code
_entity_poly.pdbx_strand_id
1 'polypeptide(L)'
;PVVPAREQNVPPEIRPALPSQPGSSEKSPQQPPSRVDRLAPPPDEHSLLTTAVRRLRTAHDPMSALAALDDYRVRFPSGGLAPEAGMLRAEALLQIGRKGDALAELDRLSLGQMPNSDERYVLRGELRAGVGRWREALADFDVVLRGHAGQSAEIGAPTDAKAHGRLERALWGRALARSRLGDDAGARADLQECLRRFPRGRFAPEAARLLGEHR
;
A
#
# COMPACT_ATOMS: atom_id res chain seq x y z
N PRO A 1 32.23 -72.11 -56.53
CA PRO A 1 31.49 -73.27 -56.92
C PRO A 1 30.78 -73.90 -55.76
N VAL A 2 29.57 -74.30 -56.11
CA VAL A 2 28.81 -75.39 -55.60
C VAL A 2 27.86 -75.12 -54.44
N VAL A 3 26.73 -74.98 -54.77
CA VAL A 3 25.34 -75.35 -54.53
C VAL A 3 25.21 -76.83 -54.00
N PRO A 4 24.05 -77.23 -53.59
CA PRO A 4 22.99 -77.02 -52.58
C PRO A 4 22.64 -78.32 -51.82
N ALA A 5 21.64 -78.24 -50.98
CA ALA A 5 20.64 -79.32 -50.78
C ALA A 5 19.92 -79.08 -49.42
N ARG A 6 18.75 -79.23 -49.25
CA ARG A 6 17.60 -79.98 -49.73
C ARG A 6 16.58 -79.99 -48.54
N GLU A 7 15.41 -79.70 -48.88
CA GLU A 7 14.20 -79.86 -48.07
C GLU A 7 14.09 -81.17 -47.34
N GLN A 8 13.53 -81.13 -46.15
CA GLN A 8 12.68 -82.26 -45.73
C GLN A 8 11.46 -81.71 -44.95
N ASN A 9 10.38 -81.99 -45.57
CA ASN A 9 9.00 -81.81 -45.19
C ASN A 9 8.64 -82.84 -44.13
N VAL A 10 8.09 -82.44 -42.98
CA VAL A 10 7.48 -83.34 -42.00
C VAL A 10 6.10 -82.76 -41.61
N PRO A 11 5.04 -83.60 -41.61
CA PRO A 11 3.65 -83.18 -41.47
C PRO A 11 3.28 -82.80 -40.01
N PRO A 12 2.19 -82.07 -39.81
CA PRO A 12 1.81 -81.55 -38.50
C PRO A 12 1.15 -82.62 -37.62
N GLU A 13 1.63 -82.77 -36.44
CA GLU A 13 1.04 -83.58 -35.38
C GLU A 13 -0.06 -82.82 -34.66
N ILE A 14 -1.26 -83.34 -34.72
CA ILE A 14 -2.46 -82.82 -34.08
C ILE A 14 -2.40 -83.17 -32.59
N ARG A 15 -2.31 -82.12 -31.72
CA ARG A 15 -2.50 -82.23 -30.27
C ARG A 15 -3.82 -81.66 -29.86
N PRO A 16 -4.52 -82.28 -28.90
CA PRO A 16 -5.87 -81.83 -28.51
C PRO A 16 -5.87 -80.56 -27.68
N ALA A 17 -6.92 -79.77 -27.90
CA ALA A 17 -7.18 -78.50 -27.21
C ALA A 17 -7.45 -78.75 -25.73
N LEU A 18 -6.76 -78.02 -24.86
CA LEU A 18 -7.07 -77.77 -23.44
C LEU A 18 -8.04 -76.62 -23.29
N PRO A 19 -8.95 -76.65 -22.34
CA PRO A 19 -9.99 -75.63 -22.19
C PRO A 19 -9.45 -74.34 -21.78
N SER A 20 -9.96 -73.31 -22.42
CA SER A 20 -9.67 -71.88 -22.15
C SER A 20 -10.09 -71.48 -20.72
N GLN A 21 -9.15 -71.08 -19.92
CA GLN A 21 -9.44 -70.33 -18.66
C GLN A 21 -9.90 -68.92 -18.99
N PRO A 22 -10.88 -68.37 -18.26
CA PRO A 22 -11.34 -67.00 -18.48
C PRO A 22 -10.22 -66.00 -18.09
N GLY A 23 -9.87 -65.17 -19.03
CA GLY A 23 -8.84 -64.18 -18.91
C GLY A 23 -9.12 -63.19 -17.75
N SER A 24 -8.19 -63.16 -16.81
CA SER A 24 -8.06 -62.04 -15.87
C SER A 24 -7.69 -60.82 -16.69
N SER A 25 -8.64 -59.88 -16.82
CA SER A 25 -8.37 -58.54 -17.30
C SER A 25 -7.44 -57.88 -16.30
N GLU A 26 -6.16 -57.89 -16.59
CA GLU A 26 -5.21 -56.96 -15.95
C GLU A 26 -5.69 -55.53 -16.23
N LYS A 27 -6.35 -54.96 -15.23
CA LYS A 27 -6.52 -53.52 -15.17
C LYS A 27 -5.12 -52.90 -15.11
N SER A 28 -4.68 -52.37 -16.24
CA SER A 28 -3.59 -51.38 -16.26
C SER A 28 -3.83 -50.37 -15.14
N PRO A 29 -2.82 -50.02 -14.33
CA PRO A 29 -2.96 -48.98 -13.36
C PRO A 29 -3.35 -47.69 -14.13
N GLN A 30 -4.60 -47.28 -14.00
CA GLN A 30 -4.99 -45.95 -14.43
C GLN A 30 -4.08 -44.98 -13.67
N GLN A 31 -3.13 -44.39 -14.37
CA GLN A 31 -2.43 -43.22 -13.87
C GLN A 31 -3.50 -42.24 -13.37
N PRO A 32 -3.37 -41.73 -12.11
CA PRO A 32 -4.27 -40.69 -11.65
C PRO A 32 -4.19 -39.53 -12.65
N PRO A 33 -5.31 -38.93 -13.01
CA PRO A 33 -5.32 -37.86 -13.98
C PRO A 33 -4.25 -36.85 -13.53
N SER A 34 -3.35 -36.57 -14.47
CA SER A 34 -2.33 -35.52 -14.32
C SER A 34 -2.96 -34.35 -13.57
N ARG A 35 -2.30 -33.93 -12.49
CA ARG A 35 -2.66 -32.68 -11.78
C ARG A 35 -2.84 -31.65 -12.87
N VAL A 36 -4.05 -31.45 -13.36
CA VAL A 36 -4.44 -30.23 -14.02
C VAL A 36 -4.03 -29.16 -13.03
N ASP A 37 -3.08 -28.33 -13.41
CA ASP A 37 -2.73 -27.12 -12.68
C ASP A 37 -4.07 -26.46 -12.33
N ARG A 38 -4.53 -26.70 -11.10
CA ARG A 38 -5.60 -25.88 -10.57
C ARG A 38 -5.00 -24.50 -10.50
N LEU A 39 -5.26 -23.68 -11.52
CA LEU A 39 -5.02 -22.25 -11.40
C LEU A 39 -5.53 -21.87 -10.01
N ALA A 40 -4.63 -21.31 -9.21
CA ALA A 40 -5.01 -20.79 -7.92
C ALA A 40 -6.23 -19.88 -8.13
N PRO A 41 -7.23 -19.94 -7.24
CA PRO A 41 -8.37 -19.04 -7.37
C PRO A 41 -7.85 -17.61 -7.50
N PRO A 42 -8.50 -16.77 -8.31
CA PRO A 42 -8.06 -15.39 -8.47
C PRO A 42 -7.96 -14.75 -7.08
N PRO A 43 -6.91 -13.94 -6.83
CA PRO A 43 -6.70 -13.34 -5.52
C PRO A 43 -7.92 -12.49 -5.15
N ASP A 44 -8.39 -12.64 -3.93
CA ASP A 44 -9.44 -11.83 -3.35
C ASP A 44 -8.92 -10.43 -2.96
N GLU A 45 -9.84 -9.55 -2.56
CA GLU A 45 -9.54 -8.17 -2.16
C GLU A 45 -8.48 -8.10 -1.07
N HIS A 46 -8.62 -8.93 -0.03
CA HIS A 46 -7.70 -8.95 1.10
C HIS A 46 -6.31 -9.46 0.73
N SER A 47 -6.22 -10.47 -0.11
CA SER A 47 -4.93 -11.05 -0.52
C SER A 47 -4.11 -10.09 -1.39
N LEU A 48 -4.75 -9.31 -2.27
CA LEU A 48 -4.07 -8.27 -3.04
C LEU A 48 -3.53 -7.17 -2.12
N LEU A 49 -4.34 -6.71 -1.17
CA LEU A 49 -3.93 -5.69 -0.22
C LEU A 49 -2.78 -6.17 0.67
N THR A 50 -2.87 -7.39 1.20
CA THR A 50 -1.80 -8.01 1.99
C THR A 50 -0.51 -8.12 1.19
N THR A 51 -0.62 -8.47 -0.10
CA THR A 51 0.54 -8.53 -1.00
C THR A 51 1.17 -7.15 -1.17
N ALA A 52 0.37 -6.12 -1.39
CA ALA A 52 0.85 -4.74 -1.50
C ALA A 52 1.55 -4.26 -0.21
N VAL A 53 0.96 -4.51 0.96
CA VAL A 53 1.56 -4.19 2.27
C VAL A 53 2.91 -4.87 2.44
N ARG A 54 2.99 -6.17 2.17
CA ARG A 54 4.24 -6.93 2.28
C ARG A 54 5.32 -6.39 1.35
N ARG A 55 4.99 -6.11 0.09
CA ARG A 55 5.93 -5.55 -0.89
C ARG A 55 6.42 -4.18 -0.46
N LEU A 56 5.53 -3.32 0.01
CA LEU A 56 5.85 -1.96 0.39
C LEU A 56 6.68 -1.89 1.68
N ARG A 57 6.26 -2.59 2.74
CA ARG A 57 6.81 -2.41 4.10
C ARG A 57 7.88 -3.42 4.47
N THR A 58 7.80 -4.64 3.92
CA THR A 58 8.76 -5.70 4.23
C THR A 58 9.83 -5.84 3.17
N ALA A 59 9.43 -5.85 1.89
CA ALA A 59 10.38 -5.99 0.79
C ALA A 59 10.99 -4.66 0.33
N HIS A 60 10.45 -3.51 0.80
CA HIS A 60 10.85 -2.17 0.37
C HIS A 60 10.82 -2.00 -1.16
N ASP A 61 9.82 -2.63 -1.80
CA ASP A 61 9.60 -2.61 -3.24
C ASP A 61 8.28 -1.87 -3.57
N PRO A 62 8.33 -0.53 -3.61
CA PRO A 62 7.15 0.28 -3.89
C PRO A 62 6.60 0.09 -5.31
N MET A 63 7.45 -0.27 -6.29
CA MET A 63 6.99 -0.49 -7.66
C MET A 63 6.11 -1.74 -7.77
N SER A 64 6.56 -2.85 -7.18
CA SER A 64 5.74 -4.07 -7.13
C SER A 64 4.50 -3.92 -6.25
N ALA A 65 4.55 -3.07 -5.21
CA ALA A 65 3.37 -2.73 -4.43
C ALA A 65 2.35 -1.96 -5.27
N LEU A 66 2.79 -0.97 -6.07
CA LEU A 66 1.93 -0.24 -6.99
C LEU A 66 1.26 -1.15 -8.01
N ALA A 67 2.00 -2.11 -8.58
CA ALA A 67 1.41 -3.08 -9.52
C ALA A 67 0.28 -3.90 -8.87
N ALA A 68 0.47 -4.37 -7.63
CA ALA A 68 -0.58 -5.08 -6.89
C ALA A 68 -1.79 -4.19 -6.58
N LEU A 69 -1.57 -2.89 -6.31
CA LEU A 69 -2.63 -1.91 -6.06
C LEU A 69 -3.35 -1.48 -7.36
N ASP A 70 -2.68 -1.53 -8.49
CA ASP A 70 -3.31 -1.35 -9.81
C ASP A 70 -4.22 -2.54 -10.13
N ASP A 71 -3.78 -3.77 -9.89
CA ASP A 71 -4.61 -4.97 -9.99
C ASP A 71 -5.84 -4.89 -9.06
N TYR A 72 -5.64 -4.44 -7.82
CA TYR A 72 -6.72 -4.21 -6.87
C TYR A 72 -7.76 -3.26 -7.44
N ARG A 73 -7.34 -2.09 -7.93
CA ARG A 73 -8.25 -1.05 -8.44
C ARG A 73 -9.06 -1.52 -9.65
N VAL A 74 -8.46 -2.35 -10.51
CA VAL A 74 -9.16 -2.91 -11.67
C VAL A 74 -10.21 -3.93 -11.26
N ARG A 75 -9.89 -4.78 -10.28
CA ARG A 75 -10.78 -5.89 -9.86
C ARG A 75 -11.84 -5.45 -8.84
N PHE A 76 -11.51 -4.50 -7.98
CA PHE A 76 -12.34 -4.05 -6.87
C PHE A 76 -12.51 -2.53 -6.85
N PRO A 77 -13.08 -1.92 -7.90
CA PRO A 77 -13.20 -0.45 -8.01
C PRO A 77 -14.05 0.17 -6.89
N SER A 78 -14.98 -0.60 -6.33
CA SER A 78 -15.85 -0.21 -5.20
C SER A 78 -15.68 -1.16 -4.01
N GLY A 79 -14.50 -1.75 -3.86
CA GLY A 79 -14.20 -2.68 -2.78
C GLY A 79 -14.26 -2.02 -1.42
N GLY A 80 -14.56 -2.81 -0.38
CA GLY A 80 -14.62 -2.33 1.00
C GLY A 80 -13.29 -1.80 1.52
N LEU A 81 -12.17 -2.26 0.94
CA LEU A 81 -10.81 -1.85 1.31
C LEU A 81 -10.21 -0.80 0.33
N ALA A 82 -11.04 -0.20 -0.54
CA ALA A 82 -10.58 0.82 -1.49
C ALA A 82 -9.90 2.04 -0.82
N PRO A 83 -10.38 2.56 0.33
CA PRO A 83 -9.69 3.63 1.04
C PRO A 83 -8.29 3.23 1.53
N GLU A 84 -8.13 2.03 2.06
CA GLU A 84 -6.85 1.48 2.52
C GLU A 84 -5.89 1.27 1.35
N ALA A 85 -6.40 0.73 0.24
CA ALA A 85 -5.62 0.57 -1.00
C ALA A 85 -5.13 1.93 -1.53
N GLY A 86 -5.97 2.95 -1.51
CA GLY A 86 -5.62 4.32 -1.88
C GLY A 86 -4.52 4.92 -0.99
N MET A 87 -4.59 4.67 0.32
CA MET A 87 -3.53 5.10 1.25
C MET A 87 -2.21 4.40 1.00
N LEU A 88 -2.23 3.08 0.80
CA LEU A 88 -1.00 2.33 0.46
C LEU A 88 -0.40 2.79 -0.87
N ARG A 89 -1.27 3.14 -1.83
CA ARG A 89 -0.84 3.69 -3.11
C ARG A 89 -0.16 5.04 -2.93
N ALA A 90 -0.73 5.93 -2.13
CA ALA A 90 -0.11 7.22 -1.82
C ALA A 90 1.25 7.03 -1.12
N GLU A 91 1.33 6.10 -0.15
CA GLU A 91 2.59 5.74 0.53
C GLU A 91 3.65 5.25 -0.46
N ALA A 92 3.30 4.32 -1.37
CA ALA A 92 4.21 3.80 -2.38
C ALA A 92 4.69 4.89 -3.35
N LEU A 93 3.78 5.78 -3.79
CA LEU A 93 4.11 6.91 -4.66
C LEU A 93 5.06 7.89 -3.99
N LEU A 94 4.91 8.13 -2.68
CA LEU A 94 5.83 8.97 -1.91
C LEU A 94 7.22 8.35 -1.81
N GLN A 95 7.33 7.03 -1.63
CA GLN A 95 8.62 6.35 -1.56
C GLN A 95 9.42 6.46 -2.87
N ILE A 96 8.75 6.52 -4.01
CA ILE A 96 9.41 6.74 -5.32
C ILE A 96 9.46 8.20 -5.75
N GLY A 97 9.13 9.14 -4.84
CA GLY A 97 9.22 10.57 -5.09
C GLY A 97 8.11 11.18 -5.96
N ARG A 98 7.06 10.40 -6.33
CA ARG A 98 5.92 10.87 -7.14
C ARG A 98 4.89 11.62 -6.31
N LYS A 99 5.31 12.76 -5.73
CA LYS A 99 4.49 13.54 -4.77
C LYS A 99 3.18 14.04 -5.36
N GLY A 100 3.17 14.45 -6.64
CA GLY A 100 1.95 14.92 -7.31
C GLY A 100 0.89 13.82 -7.43
N ASP A 101 1.31 12.61 -7.78
CA ASP A 101 0.40 11.47 -7.90
C ASP A 101 -0.09 11.01 -6.52
N ALA A 102 0.79 11.03 -5.51
CA ALA A 102 0.40 10.75 -4.13
C ALA A 102 -0.65 11.74 -3.63
N LEU A 103 -0.48 13.05 -3.92
CA LEU A 103 -1.47 14.07 -3.59
C LEU A 103 -2.81 13.80 -4.30
N ALA A 104 -2.78 13.44 -5.57
CA ALA A 104 -3.99 13.10 -6.31
C ALA A 104 -4.73 11.88 -5.72
N GLU A 105 -4.02 10.89 -5.19
CA GLU A 105 -4.66 9.77 -4.47
C GLU A 105 -5.27 10.24 -3.15
N LEU A 106 -4.55 11.04 -2.35
CA LEU A 106 -5.06 11.57 -1.08
C LEU A 106 -6.27 12.50 -1.25
N ASP A 107 -6.33 13.25 -2.35
CA ASP A 107 -7.46 14.14 -2.64
C ASP A 107 -8.76 13.38 -2.95
N ARG A 108 -8.67 12.12 -3.38
CA ARG A 108 -9.83 11.24 -3.62
C ARG A 108 -10.39 10.59 -2.36
N LEU A 109 -9.63 10.59 -1.26
CA LEU A 109 -9.98 9.87 -0.04
C LEU A 109 -10.78 10.74 0.94
N SER A 110 -11.80 10.14 1.56
CA SER A 110 -12.55 10.73 2.67
C SER A 110 -11.76 10.58 3.97
N LEU A 111 -10.67 11.35 4.13
CA LEU A 111 -9.70 11.18 5.21
C LEU A 111 -10.32 11.20 6.61
N GLY A 112 -11.37 12.01 6.83
CA GLY A 112 -12.02 12.14 8.14
C GLY A 112 -12.70 10.88 8.64
N GLN A 113 -13.01 9.94 7.76
CA GLN A 113 -13.61 8.65 8.11
C GLN A 113 -12.57 7.53 8.36
N MET A 114 -11.30 7.84 8.17
CA MET A 114 -10.24 6.85 8.27
C MET A 114 -9.53 6.91 9.63
N PRO A 115 -8.99 5.78 10.13
CA PRO A 115 -8.13 5.79 11.32
C PRO A 115 -6.92 6.71 11.13
N ASN A 116 -6.43 7.34 12.19
CA ASN A 116 -5.30 8.26 12.14
C ASN A 116 -5.48 9.40 11.11
N SER A 117 -6.69 9.94 11.01
CA SER A 117 -7.04 11.00 10.07
C SER A 117 -6.11 12.22 10.17
N ASP A 118 -5.70 12.61 11.38
CA ASP A 118 -4.82 13.74 11.61
C ASP A 118 -3.49 13.64 10.85
N GLU A 119 -2.82 12.47 10.91
CA GLU A 119 -1.55 12.28 10.18
C GLU A 119 -1.76 12.42 8.66
N ARG A 120 -2.89 11.95 8.17
CA ARG A 120 -3.24 12.03 6.75
C ARG A 120 -3.58 13.45 6.31
N TYR A 121 -4.29 14.21 7.16
CA TYR A 121 -4.52 15.63 6.91
C TYR A 121 -3.21 16.42 6.92
N VAL A 122 -2.32 16.19 7.89
CA VAL A 122 -1.00 16.84 7.90
C VAL A 122 -0.22 16.52 6.65
N LEU A 123 -0.14 15.24 6.27
CA LEU A 123 0.56 14.82 5.06
C LEU A 123 -0.01 15.47 3.79
N ARG A 124 -1.34 15.48 3.63
CA ARG A 124 -1.98 16.10 2.48
C ARG A 124 -1.76 17.61 2.47
N GLY A 125 -1.86 18.26 3.62
CA GLY A 125 -1.58 19.69 3.77
C GLY A 125 -0.15 20.05 3.38
N GLU A 126 0.83 19.27 3.79
CA GLU A 126 2.24 19.48 3.41
C GLU A 126 2.46 19.29 1.88
N LEU A 127 1.83 18.29 1.29
CA LEU A 127 1.90 18.07 -0.17
C LEU A 127 1.23 19.22 -0.93
N ARG A 128 0.06 19.70 -0.45
CA ARG A 128 -0.65 20.83 -1.04
C ARG A 128 0.17 22.13 -0.93
N ALA A 129 0.78 22.36 0.22
CA ALA A 129 1.70 23.48 0.40
C ALA A 129 2.89 23.41 -0.55
N GLY A 130 3.46 22.20 -0.74
CA GLY A 130 4.57 21.97 -1.64
C GLY A 130 4.28 22.24 -3.12
N VAL A 131 2.99 22.23 -3.53
CA VAL A 131 2.55 22.61 -4.89
C VAL A 131 1.85 23.96 -4.95
N GLY A 132 1.93 24.76 -3.87
CA GLY A 132 1.38 26.12 -3.83
C GLY A 132 -0.14 26.20 -3.59
N ARG A 133 -0.80 25.08 -3.26
CA ARG A 133 -2.25 25.04 -2.93
C ARG A 133 -2.48 25.47 -1.48
N TRP A 134 -2.10 26.71 -1.15
CA TRP A 134 -2.00 27.22 0.24
C TRP A 134 -3.34 27.24 0.97
N ARG A 135 -4.44 27.65 0.29
CA ARG A 135 -5.78 27.67 0.92
C ARG A 135 -6.25 26.28 1.33
N GLU A 136 -5.98 25.30 0.51
CA GLU A 136 -6.37 23.92 0.77
C GLU A 136 -5.46 23.28 1.82
N ALA A 137 -4.17 23.61 1.81
CA ALA A 137 -3.24 23.22 2.87
C ALA A 137 -3.66 23.77 4.22
N LEU A 138 -4.03 25.07 4.26
CA LEU A 138 -4.55 25.72 5.46
C LEU A 138 -5.77 24.98 6.02
N ALA A 139 -6.72 24.61 5.15
CA ALA A 139 -7.91 23.88 5.57
C ALA A 139 -7.58 22.51 6.20
N ASP A 140 -6.60 21.77 5.64
CA ASP A 140 -6.16 20.49 6.20
C ASP A 140 -5.51 20.65 7.59
N PHE A 141 -4.62 21.63 7.75
CA PHE A 141 -4.00 21.90 9.05
C PHE A 141 -5.03 22.37 10.09
N ASP A 142 -6.03 23.14 9.67
CA ASP A 142 -7.11 23.59 10.54
C ASP A 142 -7.98 22.44 11.06
N VAL A 143 -8.21 21.41 10.27
CA VAL A 143 -8.93 20.21 10.73
C VAL A 143 -8.20 19.58 11.91
N VAL A 144 -6.89 19.38 11.78
CA VAL A 144 -6.06 18.78 12.84
C VAL A 144 -6.05 19.64 14.09
N LEU A 145 -5.80 20.95 13.94
CA LEU A 145 -5.63 21.83 15.09
C LEU A 145 -6.94 22.11 15.83
N ARG A 146 -8.09 22.14 15.13
CA ARG A 146 -9.41 22.25 15.77
C ARG A 146 -9.75 20.99 16.57
N GLY A 147 -9.41 19.80 16.08
CA GLY A 147 -9.59 18.54 16.82
C GLY A 147 -8.84 18.52 18.16
N HIS A 148 -7.81 19.35 18.29
CA HIS A 148 -6.97 19.43 19.49
C HIS A 148 -7.04 20.77 20.24
N ALA A 149 -7.97 21.66 19.89
CA ALA A 149 -8.09 23.01 20.48
C ALA A 149 -8.47 22.98 21.97
N GLY A 150 -9.15 21.94 22.44
CA GLY A 150 -9.53 21.76 23.84
C GLY A 150 -8.54 20.98 24.70
N GLN A 151 -7.55 20.36 24.07
CA GLN A 151 -6.49 19.67 24.77
C GLN A 151 -5.43 20.72 25.16
N SER A 152 -5.71 21.47 26.24
CA SER A 152 -4.71 22.28 26.88
C SER A 152 -3.49 21.43 27.10
N ALA A 153 -2.34 21.88 26.61
CA ALA A 153 -1.07 21.28 26.94
C ALA A 153 -0.90 21.36 28.46
N GLU A 154 -1.32 20.32 29.16
CA GLU A 154 -0.68 20.01 30.42
C GLU A 154 0.77 19.76 30.06
N ILE A 155 1.59 20.79 30.37
CA ILE A 155 3.03 20.76 30.25
C ILE A 155 3.48 19.57 31.11
N GLY A 156 3.70 18.42 30.49
CA GLY A 156 4.22 17.28 31.23
C GLY A 156 3.79 15.89 30.82
N ALA A 157 2.86 15.69 29.92
CA ALA A 157 2.51 14.35 29.48
C ALA A 157 2.89 14.12 28.01
N PRO A 158 4.04 13.50 27.70
CA PRO A 158 4.30 12.94 26.40
C PRO A 158 3.60 11.57 26.30
N THR A 159 2.27 11.56 26.22
CA THR A 159 1.56 10.29 26.04
C THR A 159 1.69 9.77 24.62
N ASP A 160 2.07 10.60 23.65
CA ASP A 160 2.36 10.12 22.29
C ASP A 160 3.29 11.12 21.55
N ALA A 161 4.56 10.77 21.43
CA ALA A 161 5.55 11.53 20.66
C ALA A 161 5.10 11.75 19.19
N LYS A 162 4.31 10.84 18.62
CA LYS A 162 3.76 10.97 17.27
C LYS A 162 2.67 12.06 17.23
N ALA A 163 1.82 12.15 18.25
CA ALA A 163 0.82 13.21 18.34
C ALA A 163 1.48 14.59 18.46
N HIS A 164 2.53 14.73 19.27
CA HIS A 164 3.32 15.95 19.35
C HIS A 164 3.90 16.35 18.01
N GLY A 165 4.55 15.44 17.31
CA GLY A 165 5.12 15.71 16.00
C GLY A 165 4.08 16.13 14.96
N ARG A 166 2.88 15.54 14.99
CA ARG A 166 1.77 15.93 14.10
C ARG A 166 1.30 17.36 14.37
N LEU A 167 1.08 17.70 15.64
CA LEU A 167 0.61 19.03 16.02
C LEU A 167 1.66 20.11 15.72
N GLU A 168 2.93 19.84 15.95
CA GLU A 168 4.02 20.73 15.61
C GLU A 168 4.06 20.98 14.09
N ARG A 169 3.97 19.92 13.26
CA ARG A 169 3.91 20.02 11.80
C ARG A 169 2.69 20.80 11.33
N ALA A 170 1.52 20.58 11.96
CA ALA A 170 0.29 21.27 11.62
C ALA A 170 0.37 22.77 11.94
N LEU A 171 0.89 23.17 13.11
CA LEU A 171 1.08 24.57 13.47
C LEU A 171 2.08 25.27 12.55
N TRP A 172 3.21 24.63 12.31
CA TRP A 172 4.21 25.16 11.40
C TRP A 172 3.66 25.30 9.97
N GLY A 173 3.02 24.24 9.45
CA GLY A 173 2.42 24.26 8.12
C GLY A 173 1.33 25.32 7.96
N ARG A 174 0.50 25.50 9.01
CA ARG A 174 -0.53 26.54 9.02
C ARG A 174 0.07 27.94 9.04
N ALA A 175 1.11 28.16 9.82
CA ALA A 175 1.82 29.44 9.84
C ALA A 175 2.37 29.82 8.45
N LEU A 176 3.03 28.87 7.79
CA LEU A 176 3.53 29.07 6.43
C LEU A 176 2.41 29.35 5.44
N ALA A 177 1.31 28.57 5.49
CA ALA A 177 0.18 28.77 4.60
C ALA A 177 -0.47 30.15 4.79
N ARG A 178 -0.64 30.62 6.04
CA ARG A 178 -1.16 31.94 6.37
C ARG A 178 -0.26 33.04 5.84
N SER A 179 1.04 32.96 6.09
CA SER A 179 2.02 33.91 5.55
C SER A 179 1.95 34.03 4.03
N ARG A 180 1.88 32.88 3.33
CA ARG A 180 1.75 32.84 1.87
C ARG A 180 0.41 33.42 1.34
N LEU A 181 -0.61 33.45 2.19
CA LEU A 181 -1.92 34.03 1.90
C LEU A 181 -2.05 35.49 2.34
N GLY A 182 -1.00 36.07 2.97
CA GLY A 182 -1.00 37.43 3.45
C GLY A 182 -1.61 37.64 4.86
N ASP A 183 -1.92 36.54 5.56
CA ASP A 183 -2.35 36.60 6.98
C ASP A 183 -1.12 36.57 7.91
N ASP A 184 -0.35 37.67 7.93
CA ASP A 184 0.86 37.74 8.73
C ASP A 184 0.58 37.74 10.25
N ALA A 185 -0.57 38.27 10.66
CA ALA A 185 -0.97 38.27 12.06
C ALA A 185 -1.27 36.84 12.55
N GLY A 186 -2.03 36.08 11.76
CA GLY A 186 -2.33 34.68 12.05
C GLY A 186 -1.10 33.79 11.97
N ALA A 187 -0.21 34.05 11.01
CA ALA A 187 1.06 33.31 10.88
C ALA A 187 1.93 33.52 12.12
N ARG A 188 2.06 34.77 12.59
CA ARG A 188 2.81 35.13 13.81
C ARG A 188 2.23 34.42 15.03
N ALA A 189 0.91 34.42 15.19
CA ALA A 189 0.25 33.75 16.30
C ALA A 189 0.54 32.23 16.31
N ASP A 190 0.51 31.57 15.14
CA ASP A 190 0.83 30.16 15.04
C ASP A 190 2.30 29.85 15.35
N LEU A 191 3.23 30.71 14.91
CA LEU A 191 4.65 30.54 15.23
C LEU A 191 4.91 30.72 16.74
N GLN A 192 4.25 31.70 17.40
CA GLN A 192 4.32 31.85 18.84
C GLN A 192 3.78 30.67 19.59
N GLU A 193 2.63 30.12 19.14
CA GLU A 193 2.03 28.92 19.71
C GLU A 193 2.91 27.69 19.50
N CYS A 194 3.56 27.57 18.34
CA CYS A 194 4.52 26.51 18.05
C CYS A 194 5.69 26.53 19.05
N LEU A 195 6.30 27.71 19.28
CA LEU A 195 7.39 27.85 20.25
C LEU A 195 6.94 27.60 21.68
N ARG A 196 5.74 28.07 22.06
CA ARG A 196 5.19 27.86 23.39
C ARG A 196 4.95 26.36 23.68
N ARG A 197 4.38 25.63 22.73
CA ARG A 197 4.04 24.22 22.90
C ARG A 197 5.22 23.27 22.65
N PHE A 198 6.09 23.63 21.73
CA PHE A 198 7.20 22.81 21.26
C PHE A 198 8.54 23.58 21.30
N PRO A 199 9.01 24.03 22.49
CA PRO A 199 10.21 24.88 22.58
C PRO A 199 11.49 24.18 22.15
N ARG A 200 11.50 22.84 22.12
CA ARG A 200 12.60 22.00 21.64
C ARG A 200 12.21 21.18 20.39
N GLY A 201 11.14 21.60 19.75
CA GLY A 201 10.64 20.93 18.56
C GLY A 201 11.53 21.18 17.33
N ARG A 202 11.26 20.39 16.30
CA ARG A 202 12.02 20.44 15.04
C ARG A 202 11.99 21.81 14.39
N PHE A 203 10.86 22.53 14.48
CA PHE A 203 10.66 23.82 13.83
C PHE A 203 10.91 25.03 14.76
N ALA A 204 11.24 24.80 16.04
CA ALA A 204 11.47 25.87 16.99
C ALA A 204 12.55 26.86 16.57
N PRO A 205 13.74 26.48 16.07
CA PRO A 205 14.76 27.42 15.62
C PRO A 205 14.27 28.32 14.48
N GLU A 206 13.58 27.77 13.52
CA GLU A 206 13.10 28.48 12.35
C GLU A 206 11.90 29.38 12.70
N ALA A 207 11.02 28.95 13.59
CA ALA A 207 9.92 29.74 14.08
C ALA A 207 10.43 30.98 14.85
N ALA A 208 11.48 30.82 15.67
CA ALA A 208 12.11 31.95 16.37
C ALA A 208 12.78 32.94 15.41
N ARG A 209 13.44 32.45 14.37
CA ARG A 209 14.05 33.26 13.31
C ARG A 209 13.00 34.12 12.61
N LEU A 210 11.90 33.51 12.13
CA LEU A 210 10.84 34.21 11.42
C LEU A 210 10.15 35.25 12.30
N LEU A 211 9.95 35.01 13.61
CA LEU A 211 9.40 35.96 14.53
C LEU A 211 10.35 37.15 14.80
N GLY A 212 11.65 36.94 14.73
CA GLY A 212 12.68 37.96 14.85
C GLY A 212 12.80 38.89 13.64
N GLU A 213 12.60 38.36 12.43
CA GLU A 213 12.68 39.12 11.18
C GLU A 213 11.47 40.05 10.96
N HIS A 214 10.36 39.80 11.64
CA HIS A 214 9.12 40.61 11.58
C HIS A 214 8.99 41.64 12.74
N ARG A 215 10.08 41.94 13.45
CA ARG A 215 10.17 43.04 14.39
C ARG A 215 10.70 44.27 13.68
#